data_2a7932bb1cd80ec64679eeebdc87dcee
#
_entry.id   2a7932bb1cd80ec64679eeebdc87dcee
#
_cell.length_a   1.000
_cell.length_b   1.000
_cell.length_c   1.000
_cell.angle_alpha   90.00
_cell.angle_beta   90.00
_cell.angle_gamma   90.00
#
_symmetry.space_group_name_H-M   'P 1'
#
loop_
_entity.id
_entity.type
_entity.pdbx_description
1 polymer ?
#
loop_
_entity_poly.entity_id
_entity_poly.type
_entity_poly.pdbx_seq_one_letter_code
_entity_poly.pdbx_strand_id
1 'polypeptide(L)'
;MSDHVDQSPVLPGAEPWSHAGTSAHGALCIHGFTGNPSSMRGVAEAFAAAGYHVELPRLPGHGTAVSDMLGTRWEHWTAEVEAAYLRLSQRCDRVVVAGLSMGGSLTLWTALEHPEVAGIVCVNPVAQPQAPEVVEMVEGMIAEGVEMMPGIGSDIADPDVVENSYPETPLRPLMSLVQDGVTPMVPRYGSSKVPMLLVTSKNDHVVDPIQSDQLAEQWGGPVERILLDRSYHVATQDFDKEAIFEAAVAFANRVISS
;
A
#
# COMPACT_ATOMS: atom_id res chain seq x y z
N MET A 1 -20.32 -7.50 -10.83
CA MET A 1 -19.34 -6.43 -10.59
C MET A 1 -19.14 -5.74 -11.93
N SER A 2 -19.26 -4.43 -12.03
CA SER A 2 -18.88 -3.73 -13.26
C SER A 2 -17.37 -3.58 -13.22
N ASP A 3 -16.67 -4.15 -14.18
CA ASP A 3 -15.23 -3.95 -14.32
C ASP A 3 -14.97 -2.45 -14.47
N HIS A 4 -14.21 -1.88 -13.54
CA HIS A 4 -13.76 -0.48 -13.67
C HIS A 4 -12.73 -0.42 -14.79
N VAL A 5 -12.95 0.47 -15.76
CA VAL A 5 -12.03 0.70 -16.88
C VAL A 5 -11.62 2.17 -16.88
N ASP A 6 -10.32 2.42 -16.73
CA ASP A 6 -9.76 3.77 -16.84
C ASP A 6 -10.00 4.33 -18.24
N GLN A 7 -10.41 5.59 -18.32
CA GLN A 7 -10.72 6.27 -19.57
C GLN A 7 -9.52 7.07 -20.12
N SER A 8 -8.57 7.36 -19.25
CA SER A 8 -7.42 8.21 -19.57
C SER A 8 -6.15 7.38 -19.80
N PRO A 9 -5.20 7.89 -20.60
CA PRO A 9 -3.93 7.22 -20.79
C PRO A 9 -3.10 7.16 -19.49
N VAL A 10 -2.29 6.13 -19.36
CA VAL A 10 -1.35 6.00 -18.23
C VAL A 10 -0.31 7.10 -18.29
N LEU A 11 -0.08 7.77 -17.16
CA LEU A 11 0.93 8.80 -17.02
C LEU A 11 2.34 8.20 -17.11
N PRO A 12 3.32 8.93 -17.69
CA PRO A 12 4.70 8.47 -17.70
C PRO A 12 5.23 8.14 -16.30
N GLY A 13 5.82 6.97 -16.14
CA GLY A 13 6.34 6.48 -14.86
C GLY A 13 5.29 5.82 -13.95
N ALA A 14 4.01 5.83 -14.34
CA ALA A 14 2.91 5.21 -13.61
C ALA A 14 2.54 3.81 -14.13
N GLU A 15 3.30 3.29 -15.08
CA GLU A 15 3.06 1.98 -15.68
C GLU A 15 3.20 0.86 -14.64
N PRO A 16 2.35 -0.18 -14.69
CA PRO A 16 2.58 -1.39 -13.89
C PRO A 16 3.92 -2.03 -14.28
N TRP A 17 4.50 -2.77 -13.37
CA TRP A 17 5.76 -3.44 -13.63
C TRP A 17 5.77 -4.87 -13.10
N SER A 18 6.32 -5.78 -13.87
CA SER A 18 6.59 -7.14 -13.44
C SER A 18 8.00 -7.57 -13.84
N HIS A 19 8.59 -8.46 -13.04
CA HIS A 19 9.92 -9.01 -13.27
C HIS A 19 9.92 -10.52 -13.10
N ALA A 20 10.55 -11.21 -14.03
CA ALA A 20 10.79 -12.63 -13.92
C ALA A 20 12.11 -12.87 -13.16
N GLY A 21 12.01 -13.25 -11.89
CA GLY A 21 13.16 -13.55 -11.05
C GLY A 21 13.81 -14.89 -11.36
N THR A 22 14.84 -15.21 -10.59
CA THR A 22 15.63 -16.46 -10.71
C THR A 22 15.40 -17.43 -9.55
N SER A 23 14.76 -16.98 -8.45
CA SER A 23 14.40 -17.81 -7.30
C SER A 23 13.02 -18.44 -7.47
N ALA A 24 12.63 -19.32 -6.55
CA ALA A 24 11.27 -19.87 -6.46
C ALA A 24 10.30 -18.96 -5.67
N HIS A 25 10.66 -17.69 -5.44
CA HIS A 25 9.93 -16.80 -4.53
C HIS A 25 9.40 -15.57 -5.24
N GLY A 26 8.25 -15.08 -4.78
CA GLY A 26 7.58 -13.91 -5.32
C GLY A 26 7.50 -12.75 -4.33
N ALA A 27 7.46 -11.52 -4.85
CA ALA A 27 7.18 -10.29 -4.12
C ALA A 27 6.09 -9.49 -4.83
N LEU A 28 5.00 -9.19 -4.14
CA LEU A 28 3.94 -8.29 -4.59
C LEU A 28 4.16 -6.93 -3.94
N CYS A 29 4.30 -5.87 -4.74
CA CYS A 29 4.47 -4.50 -4.26
C CYS A 29 3.24 -3.66 -4.60
N ILE A 30 2.71 -2.90 -3.62
CA ILE A 30 1.42 -2.20 -3.74
C ILE A 30 1.59 -0.73 -3.34
N HIS A 31 1.23 0.19 -4.27
CA HIS A 31 1.33 1.63 -4.04
C HIS A 31 0.16 2.22 -3.24
N GLY A 32 0.28 3.50 -2.84
CA GLY A 32 -0.70 4.22 -2.04
C GLY A 32 -1.85 4.85 -2.82
N PHE A 33 -2.79 5.43 -2.06
CA PHE A 33 -3.94 6.19 -2.53
C PHE A 33 -3.49 7.46 -3.27
N THR A 34 -4.11 7.80 -4.38
CA THR A 34 -3.74 8.89 -5.30
C THR A 34 -2.35 8.79 -5.94
N GLY A 35 -1.46 7.95 -5.40
CA GLY A 35 -0.15 7.65 -5.99
C GLY A 35 -0.24 6.67 -7.16
N ASN A 36 0.88 6.06 -7.51
CA ASN A 36 0.98 5.08 -8.59
C ASN A 36 2.21 4.17 -8.37
N PRO A 37 2.48 3.18 -9.26
CA PRO A 37 3.61 2.27 -9.11
C PRO A 37 4.96 2.91 -8.85
N SER A 38 5.21 4.16 -9.27
CA SER A 38 6.50 4.82 -9.07
C SER A 38 6.90 4.91 -7.60
N SER A 39 5.94 5.06 -6.67
CA SER A 39 6.23 5.17 -5.24
C SER A 39 6.75 3.86 -4.61
N MET A 40 6.48 2.71 -5.23
CA MET A 40 6.96 1.40 -4.78
C MET A 40 8.00 0.78 -5.72
N ARG A 41 8.39 1.50 -6.78
CA ARG A 41 9.31 1.00 -7.79
C ARG A 41 10.67 0.58 -7.21
N GLY A 42 11.26 1.39 -6.33
CA GLY A 42 12.55 1.07 -5.70
C GLY A 42 12.49 -0.20 -4.85
N VAL A 43 11.43 -0.40 -4.07
CA VAL A 43 11.20 -1.64 -3.30
C VAL A 43 11.08 -2.84 -4.25
N ALA A 44 10.32 -2.70 -5.32
CA ALA A 44 10.12 -3.74 -6.31
C ALA A 44 11.44 -4.12 -7.02
N GLU A 45 12.27 -3.14 -7.37
CA GLU A 45 13.59 -3.34 -7.98
C GLU A 45 14.58 -4.01 -7.01
N ALA A 46 14.51 -3.67 -5.71
CA ALA A 46 15.33 -4.33 -4.69
C ALA A 46 14.98 -5.83 -4.57
N PHE A 47 13.70 -6.19 -4.58
CA PHE A 47 13.28 -7.58 -4.63
C PHE A 47 13.73 -8.29 -5.91
N ALA A 48 13.60 -7.63 -7.06
CA ALA A 48 14.06 -8.19 -8.33
C ALA A 48 15.58 -8.43 -8.35
N ALA A 49 16.36 -7.48 -7.81
CA ALA A 49 17.81 -7.62 -7.67
C ALA A 49 18.20 -8.78 -6.73
N ALA A 50 17.35 -9.08 -5.74
CA ALA A 50 17.51 -10.25 -4.85
C ALA A 50 17.03 -11.57 -5.47
N GLY A 51 16.57 -11.56 -6.73
CA GLY A 51 16.17 -12.74 -7.47
C GLY A 51 14.69 -13.12 -7.36
N TYR A 52 13.85 -12.32 -6.74
CA TYR A 52 12.41 -12.57 -6.64
C TYR A 52 11.71 -12.36 -7.99
N HIS A 53 10.66 -13.14 -8.24
CA HIS A 53 9.62 -12.76 -9.20
C HIS A 53 8.83 -11.60 -8.61
N VAL A 54 8.59 -10.53 -9.37
CA VAL A 54 7.93 -9.34 -8.83
C VAL A 54 6.69 -8.98 -9.64
N GLU A 55 5.62 -8.62 -8.93
CA GLU A 55 4.46 -7.92 -9.48
C GLU A 55 4.31 -6.57 -8.75
N LEU A 56 4.18 -5.51 -9.53
CA LEU A 56 3.87 -4.15 -9.08
C LEU A 56 2.70 -3.65 -9.94
N PRO A 57 1.45 -4.00 -9.57
CA PRO A 57 0.28 -3.59 -10.32
C PRO A 57 0.05 -2.08 -10.21
N ARG A 58 -0.58 -1.49 -11.22
CA ARG A 58 -1.22 -0.18 -11.15
C ARG A 58 -2.68 -0.41 -10.76
N LEU A 59 -3.07 0.11 -9.61
CA LEU A 59 -4.42 -0.05 -9.10
C LEU A 59 -5.43 0.72 -9.98
N PRO A 60 -6.65 0.22 -10.19
CA PRO A 60 -7.69 0.89 -10.95
C PRO A 60 -7.91 2.34 -10.50
N GLY A 61 -8.03 3.25 -11.46
CA GLY A 61 -8.21 4.68 -11.23
C GLY A 61 -6.93 5.46 -10.88
N HIS A 62 -5.78 4.80 -10.75
CA HIS A 62 -4.52 5.43 -10.37
C HIS A 62 -3.57 5.59 -11.56
N GLY A 63 -2.71 6.64 -11.51
CA GLY A 63 -1.67 6.85 -12.51
C GLY A 63 -2.20 7.17 -13.92
N THR A 64 -3.40 7.74 -14.03
CA THR A 64 -4.06 8.20 -15.26
C THR A 64 -4.57 9.61 -15.07
N ALA A 65 -5.86 9.80 -14.82
CA ALA A 65 -6.46 11.06 -14.42
C ALA A 65 -7.28 10.86 -13.14
N VAL A 66 -7.31 11.86 -12.26
CA VAL A 66 -8.05 11.77 -10.99
C VAL A 66 -9.54 11.45 -11.21
N SER A 67 -10.12 11.88 -12.35
CA SER A 67 -11.49 11.53 -12.75
C SER A 67 -11.74 10.03 -12.89
N ASP A 68 -10.73 9.26 -13.30
CA ASP A 68 -10.85 7.80 -13.41
C ASP A 68 -10.98 7.15 -12.03
N MET A 69 -10.46 7.81 -11.00
CA MET A 69 -10.52 7.33 -9.62
C MET A 69 -11.91 7.50 -8.98
N LEU A 70 -12.74 8.47 -9.44
CA LEU A 70 -14.06 8.76 -8.85
C LEU A 70 -14.99 7.53 -8.80
N GLY A 71 -14.91 6.67 -9.81
CA GLY A 71 -15.68 5.42 -9.89
C GLY A 71 -15.11 4.24 -9.12
N THR A 72 -13.88 4.35 -8.60
CA THR A 72 -13.23 3.23 -7.92
C THR A 72 -13.69 3.06 -6.47
N ARG A 73 -13.56 1.86 -5.95
CA ARG A 73 -13.88 1.45 -4.58
C ARG A 73 -12.87 0.40 -4.13
N TRP A 74 -12.89 0.09 -2.84
CA TRP A 74 -12.05 -0.93 -2.22
C TRP A 74 -12.06 -2.26 -2.97
N GLU A 75 -13.24 -2.71 -3.41
CA GLU A 75 -13.40 -3.96 -4.15
C GLU A 75 -12.63 -4.02 -5.49
N HIS A 76 -12.48 -2.89 -6.18
CA HIS A 76 -11.72 -2.83 -7.43
C HIS A 76 -10.21 -2.99 -7.16
N TRP A 77 -9.71 -2.37 -6.09
CA TRP A 77 -8.30 -2.44 -5.71
C TRP A 77 -7.94 -3.81 -5.18
N THR A 78 -8.77 -4.41 -4.32
CA THR A 78 -8.56 -5.78 -3.85
C THR A 78 -8.62 -6.79 -4.99
N ALA A 79 -9.48 -6.61 -5.98
CA ALA A 79 -9.55 -7.50 -7.15
C ALA A 79 -8.25 -7.46 -7.98
N GLU A 80 -7.63 -6.28 -8.18
CA GLU A 80 -6.33 -6.17 -8.89
C GLU A 80 -5.19 -6.78 -8.06
N VAL A 81 -5.17 -6.53 -6.74
CA VAL A 81 -4.18 -7.12 -5.83
C VAL A 81 -4.31 -8.64 -5.80
N GLU A 82 -5.52 -9.17 -5.73
CA GLU A 82 -5.81 -10.60 -5.80
C GLU A 82 -5.29 -11.21 -7.10
N ALA A 83 -5.59 -10.58 -8.24
CA ALA A 83 -5.12 -11.04 -9.53
C ALA A 83 -3.58 -11.05 -9.61
N ALA A 84 -2.91 -10.03 -9.07
CA ALA A 84 -1.45 -9.97 -9.03
C ALA A 84 -0.85 -11.03 -8.09
N TYR A 85 -1.46 -11.24 -6.91
CA TYR A 85 -1.06 -12.29 -5.98
C TYR A 85 -1.19 -13.68 -6.61
N LEU A 86 -2.31 -13.96 -7.26
CA LEU A 86 -2.54 -15.25 -7.94
C LEU A 86 -1.55 -15.49 -9.10
N ARG A 87 -1.14 -14.44 -9.83
CA ARG A 87 -0.06 -14.56 -10.84
C ARG A 87 1.25 -15.00 -10.23
N LEU A 88 1.59 -14.53 -9.03
CA LEU A 88 2.80 -14.96 -8.30
C LEU A 88 2.64 -16.35 -7.69
N SER A 89 1.55 -16.63 -6.99
CA SER A 89 1.33 -17.90 -6.28
C SER A 89 1.27 -19.10 -7.20
N GLN A 90 0.89 -18.92 -8.48
CA GLN A 90 0.92 -19.98 -9.49
C GLN A 90 2.32 -20.37 -9.95
N ARG A 91 3.33 -19.52 -9.75
CA ARG A 91 4.71 -19.73 -10.23
C ARG A 91 5.77 -19.66 -9.14
N CYS A 92 5.38 -19.34 -7.92
CA CYS A 92 6.28 -19.19 -6.79
C CYS A 92 5.85 -20.08 -5.62
N ASP A 93 6.81 -20.68 -4.94
CA ASP A 93 6.54 -21.52 -3.77
C ASP A 93 6.11 -20.68 -2.54
N ARG A 94 6.67 -19.47 -2.43
CA ARG A 94 6.40 -18.53 -1.32
C ARG A 94 6.30 -17.11 -1.87
N VAL A 95 5.35 -16.35 -1.36
CA VAL A 95 5.12 -14.95 -1.74
C VAL A 95 5.19 -14.06 -0.50
N VAL A 96 5.90 -12.93 -0.63
CA VAL A 96 5.86 -11.82 0.33
C VAL A 96 5.09 -10.66 -0.29
N VAL A 97 4.43 -9.85 0.55
CA VAL A 97 3.67 -8.69 0.08
C VAL A 97 4.17 -7.43 0.77
N ALA A 98 4.40 -6.36 0.00
CA ALA A 98 4.89 -5.09 0.51
C ALA A 98 4.01 -3.93 0.03
N GLY A 99 3.67 -2.98 0.90
CA GLY A 99 2.84 -1.86 0.51
C GLY A 99 3.05 -0.59 1.32
N LEU A 100 2.80 0.54 0.66
CA LEU A 100 2.88 1.89 1.21
C LEU A 100 1.47 2.45 1.43
N SER A 101 1.19 3.03 2.61
CA SER A 101 -0.07 3.75 2.88
C SER A 101 -1.31 2.87 2.65
N MET A 102 -2.23 3.22 1.73
CA MET A 102 -3.32 2.33 1.28
C MET A 102 -2.78 0.99 0.77
N GLY A 103 -1.62 0.98 0.08
CA GLY A 103 -0.96 -0.27 -0.30
C GLY A 103 -0.60 -1.12 0.91
N GLY A 104 -0.27 -0.50 2.05
CA GLY A 104 -0.13 -1.18 3.34
C GLY A 104 -1.45 -1.79 3.83
N SER A 105 -2.58 -1.07 3.69
CA SER A 105 -3.91 -1.62 4.00
C SER A 105 -4.24 -2.83 3.13
N LEU A 106 -3.96 -2.75 1.83
CA LEU A 106 -4.14 -3.87 0.88
C LEU A 106 -3.20 -5.04 1.19
N THR A 107 -2.00 -4.75 1.69
CA THR A 107 -1.05 -5.77 2.20
C THR A 107 -1.60 -6.50 3.43
N LEU A 108 -2.18 -5.76 4.38
CA LEU A 108 -2.88 -6.34 5.55
C LEU A 108 -4.08 -7.19 5.11
N TRP A 109 -4.88 -6.68 4.17
CA TRP A 109 -5.99 -7.43 3.59
C TRP A 109 -5.51 -8.75 2.96
N THR A 110 -4.45 -8.70 2.16
CA THR A 110 -3.90 -9.91 1.52
C THR A 110 -3.48 -10.95 2.56
N ALA A 111 -2.82 -10.53 3.66
CA ALA A 111 -2.42 -11.45 4.72
C ALA A 111 -3.60 -12.04 5.52
N LEU A 112 -4.74 -11.35 5.56
CA LEU A 112 -5.96 -11.84 6.20
C LEU A 112 -6.76 -12.80 5.32
N GLU A 113 -6.72 -12.63 4.00
CA GLU A 113 -7.37 -13.52 3.04
C GLU A 113 -6.47 -14.72 2.66
N HIS A 114 -5.15 -14.54 2.69
CA HIS A 114 -4.14 -15.53 2.30
C HIS A 114 -3.16 -15.79 3.46
N PRO A 115 -3.55 -16.60 4.46
CA PRO A 115 -2.69 -16.90 5.61
C PRO A 115 -1.41 -17.66 5.26
N GLU A 116 -1.28 -18.17 4.03
CA GLU A 116 -0.07 -18.80 3.48
C GLU A 116 0.98 -17.81 2.97
N VAL A 117 0.69 -16.50 2.92
CA VAL A 117 1.68 -15.45 2.63
C VAL A 117 2.86 -15.58 3.59
N ALA A 118 4.08 -15.60 3.06
CA ALA A 118 5.28 -15.85 3.84
C ALA A 118 5.59 -14.75 4.87
N GLY A 119 5.26 -13.50 4.52
CA GLY A 119 5.43 -12.33 5.37
C GLY A 119 4.97 -11.08 4.66
N ILE A 120 4.75 -10.01 5.41
CA ILE A 120 4.31 -8.73 4.90
C ILE A 120 5.22 -7.59 5.34
N VAL A 121 5.35 -6.57 4.46
CA VAL A 121 6.06 -5.32 4.74
C VAL A 121 5.08 -4.16 4.60
N CYS A 122 4.77 -3.47 5.68
CA CYS A 122 3.89 -2.31 5.69
C CYS A 122 4.71 -1.05 5.98
N VAL A 123 4.65 -0.09 5.05
CA VAL A 123 5.30 1.23 5.21
C VAL A 123 4.21 2.27 5.41
N ASN A 124 4.19 2.92 6.56
CA ASN A 124 3.22 3.95 6.94
C ASN A 124 1.76 3.58 6.57
N PRO A 125 1.26 2.39 6.97
CA PRO A 125 -0.03 1.89 6.52
C PRO A 125 -1.20 2.66 7.12
N VAL A 126 -2.27 2.87 6.34
CA VAL A 126 -3.58 3.25 6.90
C VAL A 126 -4.17 2.00 7.54
N ALA A 127 -4.13 1.90 8.86
CA ALA A 127 -4.42 0.66 9.58
C ALA A 127 -5.53 0.79 10.63
N GLN A 128 -6.06 2.00 10.85
CA GLN A 128 -7.09 2.26 11.84
C GLN A 128 -8.27 3.03 11.22
N PRO A 129 -9.49 2.87 11.76
CA PRO A 129 -10.65 3.66 11.35
C PRO A 129 -10.40 5.15 11.58
N GLN A 130 -11.04 5.99 10.80
CA GLN A 130 -11.10 7.42 11.05
C GLN A 130 -12.06 7.73 12.21
N ALA A 131 -11.83 8.86 12.89
CA ALA A 131 -12.74 9.35 13.90
C ALA A 131 -14.15 9.57 13.31
N PRO A 132 -15.24 9.23 14.05
CA PRO A 132 -16.60 9.37 13.54
C PRO A 132 -16.92 10.79 13.03
N GLU A 133 -16.39 11.81 13.67
CA GLU A 133 -16.59 13.21 13.30
C GLU A 133 -15.98 13.54 11.92
N VAL A 134 -14.82 12.92 11.59
CA VAL A 134 -14.18 13.06 10.27
C VAL A 134 -15.01 12.36 9.21
N VAL A 135 -15.51 11.16 9.51
CA VAL A 135 -16.40 10.39 8.61
C VAL A 135 -17.66 11.20 8.32
N GLU A 136 -18.36 11.70 9.35
CA GLU A 136 -19.58 12.50 9.20
C GLU A 136 -19.33 13.78 8.39
N MET A 137 -18.20 14.47 8.62
CA MET A 137 -17.82 15.65 7.87
C MET A 137 -17.66 15.35 6.38
N VAL A 138 -16.91 14.28 6.02
CA VAL A 138 -16.67 13.91 4.63
C VAL A 138 -17.96 13.44 3.96
N GLU A 139 -18.80 12.67 4.65
CA GLU A 139 -20.12 12.25 4.15
C GLU A 139 -21.04 13.47 3.90
N GLY A 140 -21.00 14.47 4.78
CA GLY A 140 -21.70 15.73 4.58
C GLY A 140 -21.25 16.45 3.32
N MET A 141 -19.94 16.57 3.07
CA MET A 141 -19.39 17.14 1.84
C MET A 141 -19.86 16.39 0.59
N ILE A 142 -19.84 15.05 0.66
CA ILE A 142 -20.32 14.20 -0.46
C ILE A 142 -21.82 14.40 -0.71
N ALA A 143 -22.63 14.56 0.34
CA ALA A 143 -24.06 14.81 0.24
C ALA A 143 -24.36 16.19 -0.39
N GLU A 144 -23.50 17.17 -0.17
CA GLU A 144 -23.55 18.51 -0.81
C GLU A 144 -23.02 18.51 -2.24
N GLY A 145 -22.58 17.35 -2.78
CA GLY A 145 -22.10 17.20 -4.15
C GLY A 145 -20.62 17.47 -4.34
N VAL A 146 -19.83 17.57 -3.26
CA VAL A 146 -18.36 17.67 -3.37
C VAL A 146 -17.80 16.30 -3.72
N GLU A 147 -17.11 16.21 -4.85
CA GLU A 147 -16.51 14.95 -5.34
C GLU A 147 -15.05 14.80 -4.92
N MET A 148 -14.33 15.92 -4.85
CA MET A 148 -12.89 15.97 -4.58
C MET A 148 -12.57 17.13 -3.63
N MET A 149 -11.47 16.98 -2.89
CA MET A 149 -10.86 18.04 -2.09
C MET A 149 -9.39 18.19 -2.48
N PRO A 150 -8.72 19.31 -2.18
CA PRO A 150 -7.28 19.40 -2.35
C PRO A 150 -6.56 18.25 -1.65
N GLY A 151 -5.63 17.61 -2.35
CA GLY A 151 -4.77 16.60 -1.78
C GLY A 151 -3.75 17.20 -0.81
N ILE A 152 -3.12 16.35 0.00
CA ILE A 152 -2.03 16.75 0.90
C ILE A 152 -0.78 17.15 0.09
N GLY A 153 -0.69 16.65 -1.15
CA GLY A 153 0.48 16.81 -2.00
C GLY A 153 1.55 15.76 -1.67
N SER A 154 2.77 16.02 -2.12
CA SER A 154 3.91 15.14 -1.85
C SER A 154 4.38 15.32 -0.40
N ASP A 155 4.18 14.29 0.45
CA ASP A 155 4.74 14.28 1.81
C ASP A 155 6.08 13.52 1.82
N ILE A 156 7.11 14.21 1.32
CA ILE A 156 8.51 13.75 1.20
C ILE A 156 9.40 14.84 1.81
N ALA A 157 10.35 14.46 2.67
CA ALA A 157 11.27 15.39 3.33
C ALA A 157 12.39 15.86 2.39
N ASP A 158 12.76 15.03 1.42
CA ASP A 158 13.79 15.36 0.42
C ASP A 158 13.24 16.41 -0.57
N PRO A 159 13.76 17.67 -0.57
CA PRO A 159 13.26 18.73 -1.43
C PRO A 159 13.53 18.51 -2.93
N ASP A 160 14.42 17.58 -3.27
CA ASP A 160 14.79 17.28 -4.65
C ASP A 160 13.88 16.19 -5.26
N VAL A 161 12.95 15.63 -4.46
CA VAL A 161 12.03 14.57 -4.88
C VAL A 161 10.58 15.05 -4.79
N VAL A 162 9.83 14.81 -5.85
CA VAL A 162 8.38 15.10 -5.91
C VAL A 162 7.65 13.81 -6.26
N GLU A 163 6.66 13.46 -5.45
CA GLU A 163 5.82 12.31 -5.73
C GLU A 163 4.99 12.52 -7.01
N ASN A 164 4.94 11.51 -7.84
CA ASN A 164 4.01 11.46 -8.97
C ASN A 164 2.63 10.99 -8.47
N SER A 165 1.85 11.90 -7.91
CA SER A 165 0.51 11.63 -7.36
C SER A 165 -0.50 12.66 -7.85
N TYR A 166 -1.80 12.36 -7.66
CA TYR A 166 -2.85 13.31 -7.98
C TYR A 166 -2.85 14.51 -7.02
N PRO A 167 -3.09 15.74 -7.51
CA PRO A 167 -3.16 16.92 -6.66
C PRO A 167 -4.47 17.02 -5.86
N GLU A 168 -5.43 16.13 -6.11
CA GLU A 168 -6.76 16.12 -5.51
C GLU A 168 -7.07 14.74 -4.92
N THR A 169 -7.87 14.74 -3.86
CA THR A 169 -8.32 13.54 -3.15
C THR A 169 -9.81 13.30 -3.45
N PRO A 170 -10.17 12.23 -4.20
CA PRO A 170 -11.56 11.89 -4.46
C PRO A 170 -12.21 11.30 -3.21
N LEU A 171 -13.33 11.92 -2.76
CA LEU A 171 -13.91 11.65 -1.45
C LEU A 171 -14.61 10.30 -1.34
N ARG A 172 -15.39 9.89 -2.37
CA ARG A 172 -16.08 8.59 -2.34
C ARG A 172 -15.10 7.40 -2.33
N PRO A 173 -14.03 7.39 -3.14
CA PRO A 173 -12.96 6.40 -3.03
C PRO A 173 -12.25 6.40 -1.67
N LEU A 174 -11.96 7.58 -1.10
CA LEU A 174 -11.38 7.70 0.23
C LEU A 174 -12.29 7.06 1.30
N MET A 175 -13.59 7.34 1.25
CA MET A 175 -14.56 6.74 2.18
C MET A 175 -14.65 5.22 2.01
N SER A 176 -14.54 4.71 0.78
CA SER A 176 -14.53 3.27 0.53
C SER A 176 -13.26 2.61 1.10
N LEU A 177 -12.08 3.25 0.98
CA LEU A 177 -10.88 2.77 1.67
C LEU A 177 -11.11 2.62 3.18
N VAL A 178 -11.71 3.64 3.81
CA VAL A 178 -11.90 3.68 5.27
C VAL A 178 -13.00 2.72 5.71
N GLN A 179 -14.18 2.80 5.09
CA GLN A 179 -15.39 2.11 5.57
C GLN A 179 -15.48 0.67 5.08
N ASP A 180 -15.14 0.42 3.80
CA ASP A 180 -15.23 -0.92 3.21
C ASP A 180 -13.93 -1.70 3.39
N GLY A 181 -12.80 -1.01 3.49
CA GLY A 181 -11.46 -1.59 3.62
C GLY A 181 -10.99 -1.69 5.06
N VAL A 182 -10.52 -0.59 5.62
CA VAL A 182 -9.77 -0.58 6.90
C VAL A 182 -10.64 -0.98 8.06
N THR A 183 -11.81 -0.35 8.24
CA THR A 183 -12.69 -0.56 9.40
C THR A 183 -13.06 -2.03 9.63
N PRO A 184 -13.47 -2.81 8.61
CA PRO A 184 -13.79 -4.23 8.78
C PRO A 184 -12.59 -5.13 9.07
N MET A 185 -11.35 -4.70 8.74
CA MET A 185 -10.14 -5.50 8.97
C MET A 185 -9.67 -5.45 10.42
N VAL A 186 -9.84 -4.33 11.12
CA VAL A 186 -9.28 -4.12 12.47
C VAL A 186 -9.66 -5.25 13.46
N PRO A 187 -10.92 -5.69 13.57
CA PRO A 187 -11.29 -6.81 14.46
C PRO A 187 -10.62 -8.14 14.08
N ARG A 188 -10.08 -8.26 12.86
CA ARG A 188 -9.47 -9.48 12.33
C ARG A 188 -7.96 -9.55 12.53
N TYR A 189 -7.28 -8.42 12.84
CA TYR A 189 -5.82 -8.36 12.94
C TYR A 189 -5.25 -9.40 13.90
N GLY A 190 -5.89 -9.62 15.05
CA GLY A 190 -5.47 -10.63 16.04
C GLY A 190 -5.54 -12.08 15.56
N SER A 191 -6.25 -12.37 14.47
CA SER A 191 -6.35 -13.73 13.91
C SER A 191 -5.16 -14.09 13.00
N SER A 192 -4.50 -13.10 12.41
CA SER A 192 -3.36 -13.35 11.54
C SER A 192 -2.17 -13.91 12.29
N LYS A 193 -1.41 -14.81 11.65
CA LYS A 193 -0.13 -15.33 12.13
C LYS A 193 1.02 -14.97 11.18
N VAL A 194 0.74 -14.23 10.12
CA VAL A 194 1.72 -13.83 9.12
C VAL A 194 2.74 -12.88 9.76
N PRO A 195 4.05 -13.13 9.64
CA PRO A 195 5.08 -12.19 10.10
C PRO A 195 5.00 -10.85 9.39
N MET A 196 5.21 -9.75 10.13
CA MET A 196 5.16 -8.39 9.62
C MET A 196 6.46 -7.65 9.89
N LEU A 197 6.98 -6.95 8.86
CA LEU A 197 7.89 -5.83 9.02
C LEU A 197 7.07 -4.54 8.92
N LEU A 198 7.03 -3.76 10.00
CA LEU A 198 6.30 -2.50 10.08
C LEU A 198 7.28 -1.33 10.14
N VAL A 199 7.29 -0.54 9.06
CA VAL A 199 8.12 0.65 8.91
C VAL A 199 7.27 1.88 9.17
N THR A 200 7.71 2.74 10.07
CA THR A 200 6.94 3.92 10.52
C THR A 200 7.81 5.16 10.49
N SER A 201 7.40 6.17 9.74
CA SER A 201 7.98 7.52 9.79
C SER A 201 7.46 8.26 11.02
N LYS A 202 8.36 8.77 11.86
CA LYS A 202 7.98 9.54 13.06
C LYS A 202 7.35 10.89 12.71
N ASN A 203 7.68 11.42 11.54
CA ASN A 203 7.22 12.72 11.04
C ASN A 203 6.27 12.55 9.84
N ASP A 204 5.41 11.56 9.86
CA ASP A 204 4.35 11.35 8.88
C ASP A 204 3.23 12.39 9.09
N HIS A 205 2.91 13.20 8.05
CA HIS A 205 1.87 14.24 8.11
C HIS A 205 0.55 13.78 7.47
N VAL A 206 0.50 12.56 6.94
CA VAL A 206 -0.67 11.98 6.26
C VAL A 206 -1.37 10.95 7.11
N VAL A 207 -0.59 10.00 7.66
CA VAL A 207 -1.10 8.94 8.56
C VAL A 207 -0.41 9.09 9.91
N ASP A 208 -1.21 9.36 10.95
CA ASP A 208 -0.67 9.48 12.32
C ASP A 208 0.11 8.21 12.69
N PRO A 209 1.40 8.33 13.07
CA PRO A 209 2.24 7.20 13.46
C PRO A 209 1.63 6.31 14.56
N ILE A 210 0.71 6.84 15.36
CA ILE A 210 -0.03 6.07 16.38
C ILE A 210 -0.79 4.88 15.76
N GLN A 211 -1.22 4.98 14.51
CA GLN A 211 -1.88 3.86 13.83
C GLN A 211 -0.96 2.64 13.69
N SER A 212 0.32 2.88 13.47
CA SER A 212 1.35 1.81 13.43
C SER A 212 1.57 1.20 14.82
N ASP A 213 1.53 2.00 15.89
CA ASP A 213 1.63 1.48 17.26
C ASP A 213 0.44 0.57 17.58
N GLN A 214 -0.77 1.04 17.29
CA GLN A 214 -2.01 0.27 17.47
C GLN A 214 -2.03 -1.01 16.62
N LEU A 215 -1.59 -0.93 15.37
CA LEU A 215 -1.48 -2.11 14.50
C LEU A 215 -0.51 -3.15 15.09
N ALA A 216 0.65 -2.72 15.57
CA ALA A 216 1.64 -3.62 16.17
C ALA A 216 1.10 -4.33 17.42
N GLU A 217 0.28 -3.65 18.23
CA GLU A 217 -0.37 -4.23 19.41
C GLU A 217 -1.51 -5.21 19.04
N GLN A 218 -2.22 -4.95 17.95
CA GLN A 218 -3.40 -5.71 17.53
C GLN A 218 -3.05 -6.92 16.64
N TRP A 219 -1.89 -6.89 15.95
CA TRP A 219 -1.51 -7.94 15.02
C TRP A 219 -1.16 -9.24 15.73
N GLY A 220 -1.75 -10.34 15.33
CA GLY A 220 -1.59 -11.64 16.01
C GLY A 220 -0.34 -12.44 15.63
N GLY A 221 0.40 -12.01 14.61
CA GLY A 221 1.67 -12.58 14.16
C GLY A 221 2.89 -11.83 14.73
N PRO A 222 4.12 -12.33 14.49
CA PRO A 222 5.34 -11.61 14.85
C PRO A 222 5.44 -10.27 14.14
N VAL A 223 5.83 -9.20 14.85
CA VAL A 223 6.03 -7.86 14.30
C VAL A 223 7.46 -7.40 14.57
N GLU A 224 8.19 -7.12 13.47
CA GLU A 224 9.46 -6.40 13.52
C GLU A 224 9.18 -4.92 13.18
N ARG A 225 9.80 -3.98 13.90
CA ARG A 225 9.54 -2.55 13.70
C ARG A 225 10.80 -1.79 13.30
N ILE A 226 10.64 -0.86 12.36
CA ILE A 226 11.64 0.15 12.01
C ILE A 226 10.99 1.52 12.14
N LEU A 227 11.66 2.41 12.89
CA LEU A 227 11.25 3.80 13.03
C LEU A 227 12.20 4.67 12.21
N LEU A 228 11.63 5.50 11.33
CA LEU A 228 12.37 6.42 10.48
C LEU A 228 12.36 7.82 11.08
N ASP A 229 13.54 8.44 11.15
CA ASP A 229 13.70 9.77 11.74
C ASP A 229 13.73 10.89 10.69
N ARG A 230 14.05 10.57 9.43
CA ARG A 230 14.35 11.54 8.38
C ARG A 230 13.26 11.65 7.33
N SER A 231 12.56 10.57 7.09
CA SER A 231 11.54 10.48 6.03
C SER A 231 10.16 10.82 6.54
N TYR A 232 9.32 11.37 5.64
CA TYR A 232 7.91 11.63 5.83
C TYR A 232 7.06 10.45 5.32
N HIS A 233 5.80 10.69 4.92
CA HIS A 233 4.84 9.64 4.57
C HIS A 233 5.31 8.72 3.44
N VAL A 234 5.80 9.31 2.32
CA VAL A 234 6.23 8.55 1.14
C VAL A 234 7.69 8.09 1.31
N ALA A 235 7.97 7.40 2.42
CA ALA A 235 9.31 7.03 2.85
C ALA A 235 10.09 6.18 1.84
N THR A 236 9.39 5.47 0.95
CA THR A 236 9.97 4.66 -0.14
C THR A 236 10.63 5.50 -1.26
N GLN A 237 10.41 6.81 -1.25
CA GLN A 237 11.06 7.77 -2.17
C GLN A 237 11.91 8.82 -1.45
N ASP A 238 11.96 8.76 -0.12
CA ASP A 238 12.57 9.77 0.74
C ASP A 238 13.97 9.37 1.24
N PHE A 239 14.53 10.12 2.18
CA PHE A 239 15.90 9.98 2.71
C PHE A 239 16.25 8.59 3.25
N ASP A 240 15.30 7.83 3.78
CA ASP A 240 15.55 6.50 4.36
C ASP A 240 15.21 5.35 3.41
N LYS A 241 14.93 5.62 2.12
CA LYS A 241 14.49 4.62 1.14
C LYS A 241 15.40 3.41 1.02
N GLU A 242 16.72 3.61 0.99
CA GLU A 242 17.68 2.51 0.86
C GLU A 242 17.61 1.56 2.07
N ALA A 243 17.48 2.10 3.28
CA ALA A 243 17.31 1.30 4.50
C ALA A 243 16.00 0.48 4.47
N ILE A 244 14.93 1.04 3.90
CA ILE A 244 13.67 0.33 3.70
C ILE A 244 13.86 -0.83 2.72
N PHE A 245 14.54 -0.60 1.59
CA PHE A 245 14.77 -1.61 0.56
C PHE A 245 15.58 -2.79 1.11
N GLU A 246 16.69 -2.49 1.80
CA GLU A 246 17.54 -3.50 2.43
C GLU A 246 16.77 -4.30 3.49
N ALA A 247 16.03 -3.61 4.36
CA ALA A 247 15.26 -4.25 5.42
C ALA A 247 14.13 -5.14 4.87
N ALA A 248 13.42 -4.69 3.83
CA ALA A 248 12.35 -5.45 3.21
C ALA A 248 12.87 -6.77 2.60
N VAL A 249 13.99 -6.71 1.86
CA VAL A 249 14.64 -7.91 1.29
C VAL A 249 15.19 -8.81 2.37
N ALA A 250 15.87 -8.26 3.39
CA ALA A 250 16.41 -9.05 4.49
C ALA A 250 15.31 -9.76 5.29
N PHE A 251 14.20 -9.07 5.59
CA PHE A 251 13.03 -9.66 6.24
C PHE A 251 12.44 -10.79 5.39
N ALA A 252 12.19 -10.53 4.10
CA ALA A 252 11.64 -11.53 3.19
C ALA A 252 12.49 -12.80 3.13
N ASN A 253 13.81 -12.67 3.03
CA ASN A 253 14.72 -13.82 3.02
C ASN A 253 14.64 -14.64 4.30
N ARG A 254 14.44 -14.00 5.49
CA ARG A 254 14.28 -14.72 6.75
C ARG A 254 12.99 -15.51 6.83
N VAL A 255 11.86 -14.87 6.50
CA VAL A 255 10.52 -15.49 6.64
C VAL A 255 10.25 -16.57 5.60
N ILE A 256 10.94 -16.52 4.46
CA ILE A 256 10.87 -17.56 3.42
C ILE A 256 11.69 -18.80 3.82
N SER A 257 12.79 -18.60 4.57
CA SER A 257 13.67 -19.68 4.98
C SER A 257 13.20 -20.41 6.23
N SER A 258 12.15 -19.91 6.88
CA SER A 258 11.54 -20.51 8.10
C SER A 258 10.42 -21.47 7.72
#